data_48d9bff68e62bd1d1f16269845ccb12a
#
_entry.id   48d9bff68e62bd1d1f16269845ccb12a
#
_cell.length_a   1.000
_cell.length_b   1.000
_cell.length_c   1.000
_cell.angle_alpha   90.00
_cell.angle_beta   90.00
_cell.angle_gamma   90.00
#
_symmetry.space_group_name_H-M   'P 1'
#
loop_
_entity.id
_entity.type
_entity.pdbx_description
1 polymer ?
#
loop_
_entity_poly.entity_id
_entity_poly.type
_entity_poly.pdbx_seq_one_letter_code
_entity_poly.pdbx_strand_id
1 'polypeptide(L)'
;MAAARPGHYHLTMRDALNPTPAGDNAAEAAFEILPGDVAGGLILLCDHASSHVPDEFGSLGLPPSEFERHIAYDIGAEALTRALAERFGIPAVLSHFSRLLIDPNRGLDDPTLIMRLSDGAVIPRNARIDAAERENRIARFYQPYDDAVNRTIEAGMASGRIPMILSIHSFTPLWKGKPRPWHAGILWDADPRLAQPLIAGLAEDPAIVVGDNEPYHGALKGDTLYRHATRRGLAHALVEIRQDLIADASGVEEWADRLARVLIALKIGEAPHHVEFFGSLADSR
;
A
#
# COMPACT_ATOMS: atom_id res chain seq x y z
N MET A 1 41.05 -6.73 -40.35
CA MET A 1 39.69 -6.22 -40.14
C MET A 1 38.94 -7.24 -39.28
N ALA A 2 38.85 -7.02 -37.96
CA ALA A 2 38.11 -7.87 -37.06
C ALA A 2 36.78 -7.19 -36.74
N ALA A 3 35.66 -7.87 -37.04
CA ALA A 3 34.32 -7.39 -36.79
C ALA A 3 33.97 -7.55 -35.27
N ALA A 4 33.62 -6.46 -34.64
CA ALA A 4 33.10 -6.45 -33.29
C ALA A 4 31.71 -7.10 -33.23
N ARG A 5 31.52 -8.07 -32.33
CA ARG A 5 30.23 -8.67 -32.01
C ARG A 5 29.42 -7.71 -31.14
N PRO A 6 28.10 -7.53 -31.33
CA PRO A 6 27.28 -6.75 -30.44
C PRO A 6 27.10 -7.52 -29.11
N GLY A 7 27.43 -6.85 -28.00
CA GLY A 7 27.19 -7.36 -26.66
C GLY A 7 25.69 -7.42 -26.35
N HIS A 8 25.18 -8.62 -26.06
CA HIS A 8 23.87 -8.77 -25.46
C HIS A 8 23.92 -8.26 -24.01
N TYR A 9 23.30 -7.12 -23.75
CA TYR A 9 22.99 -6.71 -22.40
C TYR A 9 21.91 -7.65 -21.83
N HIS A 10 22.28 -8.55 -20.93
CA HIS A 10 21.32 -9.24 -20.08
C HIS A 10 20.78 -8.22 -19.07
N LEU A 11 19.57 -7.68 -19.31
CA LEU A 11 18.81 -6.99 -18.27
C LEU A 11 18.60 -8.01 -17.15
N THR A 12 19.02 -7.65 -15.94
CA THR A 12 18.74 -8.46 -14.75
C THR A 12 17.26 -8.29 -14.37
N MET A 13 16.69 -9.27 -13.69
CA MET A 13 15.31 -9.19 -13.18
C MET A 13 15.09 -7.94 -12.28
N ARG A 14 16.17 -7.46 -11.65
CA ARG A 14 16.23 -6.23 -10.85
C ARG A 14 15.96 -4.98 -11.70
N ASP A 15 16.51 -4.93 -12.92
CA ASP A 15 16.33 -3.80 -13.84
C ASP A 15 14.93 -3.76 -14.46
N ALA A 16 14.26 -4.93 -14.55
CA ALA A 16 12.90 -5.04 -15.04
C ALA A 16 11.85 -4.57 -14.00
N LEU A 17 12.13 -4.77 -12.72
CA LEU A 17 11.24 -4.36 -11.63
C LEU A 17 11.42 -2.88 -11.26
N ASN A 18 12.60 -2.33 -11.49
CA ASN A 18 12.93 -0.94 -11.17
C ASN A 18 13.53 -0.25 -12.42
N PRO A 19 12.71 0.04 -13.45
CA PRO A 19 13.19 0.76 -14.61
C PRO A 19 13.70 2.12 -14.14
N THR A 20 14.98 2.40 -14.39
CA THR A 20 15.57 3.72 -14.15
C THR A 20 14.68 4.74 -14.84
N PRO A 21 14.10 5.74 -14.15
CA PRO A 21 13.35 6.79 -14.82
C PRO A 21 14.24 7.47 -15.84
N ALA A 22 13.75 7.62 -17.06
CA ALA A 22 14.46 8.34 -18.10
C ALA A 22 14.43 9.84 -17.75
N GLY A 23 15.47 10.32 -17.04
CA GLY A 23 15.60 11.72 -16.64
C GLY A 23 16.12 11.89 -15.22
N ASP A 24 16.90 12.91 -14.97
CA ASP A 24 17.69 13.24 -13.77
C ASP A 24 16.89 13.57 -12.48
N ASN A 25 15.68 13.06 -12.28
CA ASN A 25 14.82 13.41 -11.14
C ASN A 25 14.34 12.18 -10.34
N ALA A 26 15.23 11.62 -9.52
CA ALA A 26 14.83 10.67 -8.47
C ALA A 26 13.79 11.26 -7.48
N ALA A 27 13.68 12.59 -7.41
CA ALA A 27 12.69 13.31 -6.58
C ALA A 27 11.26 13.31 -7.17
N GLU A 28 11.07 12.89 -8.41
CA GLU A 28 9.75 12.86 -9.08
C GLU A 28 9.22 11.45 -9.34
N ALA A 29 9.87 10.41 -8.84
CA ALA A 29 9.37 9.06 -8.99
C ALA A 29 8.04 8.90 -8.23
N ALA A 30 6.99 8.39 -8.93
CA ALA A 30 5.68 8.17 -8.31
C ALA A 30 5.69 7.01 -7.30
N PHE A 31 6.68 6.15 -7.32
CA PHE A 31 6.78 4.96 -6.48
C PHE A 31 8.23 4.53 -6.23
N GLU A 32 8.40 3.70 -5.22
CA GLU A 32 9.61 2.90 -4.98
C GLU A 32 9.24 1.42 -4.92
N ILE A 33 10.09 0.57 -5.47
CA ILE A 33 10.02 -0.88 -5.24
C ILE A 33 11.22 -1.28 -4.37
N LEU A 34 10.95 -1.73 -3.15
CA LEU A 34 11.98 -2.36 -2.33
C LEU A 34 12.27 -3.74 -2.93
N PRO A 35 13.55 -4.04 -3.19
CA PRO A 35 13.92 -5.32 -3.78
C PRO A 35 13.72 -6.46 -2.76
N GLY A 36 13.37 -7.65 -3.26
CA GLY A 36 13.21 -8.84 -2.46
C GLY A 36 12.96 -10.07 -3.32
N ASP A 37 12.84 -11.22 -2.67
CA ASP A 37 12.52 -12.47 -3.34
C ASP A 37 11.04 -12.53 -3.70
N VAL A 38 10.73 -12.37 -4.98
CA VAL A 38 9.35 -12.47 -5.49
C VAL A 38 8.75 -13.88 -5.33
N ALA A 39 9.60 -14.92 -5.20
CA ALA A 39 9.17 -16.28 -4.89
C ALA A 39 8.94 -16.50 -3.39
N GLY A 40 9.19 -15.49 -2.57
CA GLY A 40 9.00 -15.55 -1.13
C GLY A 40 7.54 -15.71 -0.67
N GLY A 41 6.57 -15.65 -1.59
CA GLY A 41 5.16 -15.91 -1.30
C GLY A 41 4.41 -14.78 -0.59
N LEU A 42 5.02 -13.60 -0.43
CA LEU A 42 4.41 -12.42 0.17
C LEU A 42 4.92 -11.15 -0.54
N ILE A 43 4.00 -10.24 -0.86
CA ILE A 43 4.29 -8.91 -1.40
C ILE A 43 3.63 -7.87 -0.50
N LEU A 44 4.37 -6.83 -0.14
CA LEU A 44 3.84 -5.72 0.66
C LEU A 44 3.49 -4.53 -0.22
N LEU A 45 2.44 -3.82 0.16
CA LEU A 45 2.02 -2.56 -0.45
C LEU A 45 1.94 -1.48 0.63
N CYS A 46 2.27 -0.24 0.29
CA CYS A 46 2.03 0.92 1.12
C CYS A 46 1.51 2.07 0.25
N ASP A 47 0.20 2.15 0.12
CA ASP A 47 -0.49 3.10 -0.76
C ASP A 47 -0.31 4.56 -0.32
N HIS A 48 -0.12 4.79 0.98
CA HIS A 48 -0.06 6.13 1.59
C HIS A 48 1.27 6.36 2.33
N ALA A 49 2.40 5.96 1.69
CA ALA A 49 3.72 6.00 2.32
C ALA A 49 4.30 7.42 2.46
N SER A 50 3.81 8.40 1.70
CA SER A 50 4.46 9.71 1.61
C SER A 50 3.48 10.88 1.71
N SER A 51 3.92 11.97 2.35
CA SER A 51 3.23 13.26 2.34
C SER A 51 3.71 14.20 1.22
N HIS A 52 4.61 13.72 0.33
CA HIS A 52 5.23 14.53 -0.70
C HIS A 52 4.22 15.02 -1.75
N VAL A 53 4.33 16.29 -2.11
CA VAL A 53 3.63 16.90 -3.23
C VAL A 53 4.67 17.64 -4.06
N PRO A 54 4.82 17.34 -5.38
CA PRO A 54 5.79 18.02 -6.24
C PRO A 54 5.59 19.53 -6.28
N ASP A 55 6.69 20.27 -6.39
CA ASP A 55 6.73 21.75 -6.29
C ASP A 55 5.74 22.46 -7.23
N GLU A 56 5.51 21.93 -8.40
CA GLU A 56 4.57 22.48 -9.40
C GLU A 56 3.11 22.50 -8.92
N PHE A 57 2.75 21.64 -7.97
CA PHE A 57 1.44 21.63 -7.34
C PHE A 57 1.41 22.53 -6.09
N GLY A 58 2.57 23.04 -5.67
CA GLY A 58 2.73 23.82 -4.43
C GLY A 58 2.23 23.06 -3.22
N SER A 59 1.69 23.75 -2.25
CA SER A 59 1.07 23.14 -1.06
C SER A 59 -0.39 22.73 -1.27
N LEU A 60 -0.89 22.61 -2.49
CA LEU A 60 -2.31 22.45 -2.81
C LEU A 60 -3.22 23.55 -2.20
N GLY A 61 -2.58 24.63 -1.70
CA GLY A 61 -3.23 25.73 -0.99
C GLY A 61 -3.42 25.47 0.51
N LEU A 62 -2.79 24.43 1.07
CA LEU A 62 -2.83 24.08 2.47
C LEU A 62 -1.62 24.67 3.24
N PRO A 63 -1.76 24.95 4.54
CA PRO A 63 -0.61 25.26 5.39
C PRO A 63 0.29 24.02 5.60
N PRO A 64 1.60 24.17 5.85
CA PRO A 64 2.53 23.05 6.01
C PRO A 64 2.11 22.04 7.07
N SER A 65 1.46 22.46 8.17
CA SER A 65 0.98 21.57 9.22
C SER A 65 -0.01 20.51 8.77
N GLU A 66 -0.73 20.72 7.66
CA GLU A 66 -1.67 19.73 7.15
C GLU A 66 -0.94 18.51 6.53
N PHE A 67 0.31 18.69 6.11
CA PHE A 67 1.14 17.59 5.56
C PHE A 67 1.77 16.70 6.64
N GLU A 68 1.69 17.11 7.91
CA GLU A 68 2.10 16.32 9.06
C GLU A 68 0.94 15.47 9.62
N ARG A 69 -0.27 15.64 9.08
CA ARG A 69 -1.48 14.96 9.53
C ARG A 69 -1.76 13.70 8.70
N HIS A 70 -2.53 12.79 9.30
CA HIS A 70 -3.05 11.58 8.67
C HIS A 70 -3.85 11.79 7.38
N ILE A 71 -4.26 13.02 7.09
CA ILE A 71 -4.92 13.34 5.81
C ILE A 71 -3.96 13.31 4.63
N ALA A 72 -2.66 13.54 4.86
CA ALA A 72 -1.64 13.59 3.82
C ALA A 72 -0.99 12.23 3.55
N TYR A 73 -0.80 11.42 4.57
CA TYR A 73 -0.15 10.11 4.51
C TYR A 73 -0.48 9.28 5.76
N ASP A 74 -0.16 8.01 5.74
CA ASP A 74 -0.37 7.12 6.87
C ASP A 74 0.91 7.07 7.75
N ILE A 75 0.89 7.78 8.88
CA ILE A 75 2.04 7.97 9.76
C ILE A 75 2.57 6.62 10.25
N GLY A 76 3.87 6.36 10.05
CA GLY A 76 4.56 5.15 10.46
C GLY A 76 4.39 3.95 9.50
N ALA A 77 3.44 3.99 8.56
CA ALA A 77 3.16 2.87 7.65
C ALA A 77 4.35 2.57 6.71
N GLU A 78 5.03 3.59 6.19
CA GLU A 78 6.25 3.42 5.39
C GLU A 78 7.33 2.67 6.16
N ALA A 79 7.66 3.14 7.37
CA ALA A 79 8.71 2.55 8.20
C ALA A 79 8.39 1.09 8.56
N LEU A 80 7.14 0.79 8.91
CA LEU A 80 6.68 -0.57 9.19
C LEU A 80 6.77 -1.47 7.95
N THR A 81 6.40 -0.97 6.77
CA THR A 81 6.52 -1.70 5.51
C THR A 81 7.98 -2.04 5.21
N ARG A 82 8.91 -1.09 5.38
CA ARG A 82 10.35 -1.30 5.19
C ARG A 82 10.91 -2.34 6.16
N ALA A 83 10.56 -2.24 7.44
CA ALA A 83 11.00 -3.19 8.46
C ALA A 83 10.52 -4.63 8.16
N LEU A 84 9.29 -4.80 7.71
CA LEU A 84 8.75 -6.10 7.30
C LEU A 84 9.39 -6.61 6.01
N ALA A 85 9.57 -5.77 5.00
CA ALA A 85 10.21 -6.14 3.73
C ALA A 85 11.64 -6.63 3.95
N GLU A 86 12.44 -5.91 4.76
CA GLU A 86 13.81 -6.30 5.12
C GLU A 86 13.83 -7.63 5.90
N ARG A 87 12.97 -7.75 6.92
CA ARG A 87 12.92 -8.92 7.79
C ARG A 87 12.60 -10.21 7.04
N PHE A 88 11.72 -10.12 6.05
CA PHE A 88 11.32 -11.27 5.24
C PHE A 88 12.11 -11.43 3.94
N GLY A 89 12.92 -10.44 3.55
CA GLY A 89 13.62 -10.41 2.27
C GLY A 89 12.67 -10.45 1.06
N ILE A 90 11.51 -9.77 1.16
CA ILE A 90 10.43 -9.77 0.16
C ILE A 90 10.28 -8.40 -0.47
N PRO A 91 9.70 -8.31 -1.69
CA PRO A 91 9.46 -7.03 -2.33
C PRO A 91 8.33 -6.25 -1.64
N ALA A 92 8.44 -4.92 -1.69
CA ALA A 92 7.37 -4.00 -1.33
C ALA A 92 7.24 -2.88 -2.36
N VAL A 93 6.01 -2.39 -2.59
CA VAL A 93 5.73 -1.24 -3.45
C VAL A 93 5.17 -0.12 -2.59
N LEU A 94 5.84 1.05 -2.62
CA LEU A 94 5.48 2.22 -1.83
C LEU A 94 5.15 3.39 -2.75
N SER A 95 4.10 4.15 -2.45
CA SER A 95 3.83 5.42 -3.12
C SER A 95 4.81 6.50 -2.66
N HIS A 96 5.25 7.40 -3.56
CA HIS A 96 6.12 8.53 -3.22
C HIS A 96 5.40 9.88 -3.28
N PHE A 97 4.08 9.87 -3.26
CA PHE A 97 3.25 11.08 -3.27
C PHE A 97 2.15 11.02 -2.23
N SER A 98 1.71 12.21 -1.81
CA SER A 98 0.62 12.35 -0.85
C SER A 98 -0.73 11.95 -1.46
N ARG A 99 -1.55 11.25 -0.67
CA ARG A 99 -2.95 10.98 -1.02
C ARG A 99 -3.79 12.26 -1.21
N LEU A 100 -3.31 13.41 -0.73
CA LEU A 100 -3.92 14.72 -1.02
C LEU A 100 -3.77 15.13 -2.47
N LEU A 101 -2.69 14.69 -3.16
CA LEU A 101 -2.49 14.94 -4.57
C LEU A 101 -3.45 14.09 -5.41
N ILE A 102 -3.42 12.80 -5.19
CA ILE A 102 -4.33 11.77 -5.75
C ILE A 102 -4.24 10.53 -4.86
N ASP A 103 -5.37 9.89 -4.55
CA ASP A 103 -5.36 8.72 -3.67
C ASP A 103 -5.21 7.43 -4.49
N PRO A 104 -4.04 6.73 -4.44
CA PRO A 104 -3.83 5.51 -5.21
C PRO A 104 -4.70 4.35 -4.71
N ASN A 105 -5.21 4.44 -3.47
CA ASN A 105 -6.10 3.45 -2.88
C ASN A 105 -7.59 3.77 -3.14
N ARG A 106 -7.89 4.40 -4.28
CA ARG A 106 -9.26 4.67 -4.75
C ARG A 106 -9.40 4.27 -6.21
N GLY A 107 -10.62 3.90 -6.61
CA GLY A 107 -10.95 3.69 -8.01
C GLY A 107 -10.91 4.99 -8.82
N LEU A 108 -10.67 4.88 -10.12
CA LEU A 108 -10.64 6.08 -10.99
C LEU A 108 -12.00 6.80 -11.08
N ASP A 109 -13.09 6.11 -10.78
CA ASP A 109 -14.45 6.62 -10.74
C ASP A 109 -14.90 7.06 -9.33
N ASP A 110 -14.05 6.87 -8.31
CA ASP A 110 -14.36 7.29 -6.96
C ASP A 110 -14.31 8.82 -6.83
N PRO A 111 -15.34 9.48 -6.30
CA PRO A 111 -15.36 10.93 -6.11
C PRO A 111 -14.30 11.43 -5.11
N THR A 112 -13.73 10.53 -4.30
CA THR A 112 -12.66 10.84 -3.33
C THR A 112 -11.26 10.53 -3.86
N LEU A 113 -11.11 10.13 -5.14
CA LEU A 113 -9.81 9.93 -5.80
C LEU A 113 -8.90 11.17 -5.65
N ILE A 114 -9.46 12.36 -5.81
CA ILE A 114 -8.82 13.65 -5.54
C ILE A 114 -9.70 14.40 -4.55
N MET A 115 -9.42 14.22 -3.27
CA MET A 115 -10.25 14.75 -2.20
C MET A 115 -10.25 16.28 -2.19
N ARG A 116 -11.44 16.87 -2.09
CA ARG A 116 -11.64 18.33 -1.95
C ARG A 116 -11.74 18.77 -0.50
N LEU A 117 -12.09 17.85 0.36
CA LEU A 117 -12.25 18.04 1.81
C LEU A 117 -11.77 16.76 2.50
N SER A 118 -10.90 16.88 3.50
CA SER A 118 -10.44 15.76 4.32
C SER A 118 -10.33 16.22 5.77
N ASP A 119 -11.03 15.54 6.68
CA ASP A 119 -11.05 15.79 8.13
C ASP A 119 -11.06 17.31 8.51
N GLY A 120 -12.03 18.02 7.92
CA GLY A 120 -12.23 19.46 8.15
C GLY A 120 -11.33 20.39 7.33
N ALA A 121 -10.28 19.89 6.68
CA ALA A 121 -9.43 20.68 5.80
C ALA A 121 -9.99 20.74 4.39
N VAL A 122 -10.34 21.93 3.91
CA VAL A 122 -10.66 22.18 2.50
C VAL A 122 -9.34 22.27 1.74
N ILE A 123 -9.22 21.54 0.61
CA ILE A 123 -8.03 21.51 -0.23
C ILE A 123 -8.27 22.43 -1.43
N PRO A 124 -7.78 23.69 -1.42
CA PRO A 124 -8.24 24.71 -2.36
C PRO A 124 -7.95 24.38 -3.82
N ARG A 125 -6.78 23.77 -4.12
CA ARG A 125 -6.43 23.40 -5.50
C ARG A 125 -7.31 22.25 -5.99
N ASN A 126 -7.59 21.26 -5.16
CA ASN A 126 -8.43 20.13 -5.50
C ASN A 126 -9.91 20.54 -5.71
N ALA A 127 -10.37 21.55 -4.95
CA ALA A 127 -11.72 22.07 -5.11
C ALA A 127 -11.96 22.73 -6.49
N ARG A 128 -10.89 23.13 -7.18
CA ARG A 128 -10.90 23.82 -8.48
C ARG A 128 -10.31 23.00 -9.61
N ILE A 129 -10.00 21.72 -9.38
CA ILE A 129 -9.36 20.86 -10.37
C ILE A 129 -10.23 20.71 -11.61
N ASP A 130 -9.65 20.88 -12.79
CA ASP A 130 -10.28 20.58 -14.05
C ASP A 130 -9.93 19.17 -14.55
N ALA A 131 -10.53 18.78 -15.67
CA ALA A 131 -10.33 17.45 -16.25
C ALA A 131 -8.87 17.24 -16.71
N ALA A 132 -8.21 18.27 -17.24
CA ALA A 132 -6.85 18.17 -17.73
C ALA A 132 -5.86 17.96 -16.60
N GLU A 133 -5.98 18.69 -15.48
CA GLU A 133 -5.15 18.47 -14.30
C GLU A 133 -5.43 17.10 -13.66
N ARG A 134 -6.70 16.67 -13.62
CA ARG A 134 -7.05 15.32 -13.13
C ARG A 134 -6.34 14.23 -13.94
N GLU A 135 -6.44 14.28 -15.27
CA GLU A 135 -5.79 13.29 -16.15
C GLU A 135 -4.26 13.34 -16.03
N ASN A 136 -3.67 14.54 -15.89
CA ASN A 136 -2.25 14.69 -15.65
C ASN A 136 -1.79 14.00 -14.34
N ARG A 137 -2.55 14.15 -13.24
CA ARG A 137 -2.23 13.46 -11.97
C ARG A 137 -2.40 11.94 -12.08
N ILE A 138 -3.40 11.47 -12.81
CA ILE A 138 -3.57 10.04 -13.07
C ILE A 138 -2.36 9.50 -13.84
N ALA A 139 -1.98 10.14 -14.95
CA ALA A 139 -0.91 9.66 -15.82
C ALA A 139 0.48 9.69 -15.16
N ARG A 140 0.73 10.66 -14.26
CA ARG A 140 2.05 10.87 -13.68
C ARG A 140 2.26 10.17 -12.33
N PHE A 141 1.21 9.95 -11.56
CA PHE A 141 1.32 9.43 -10.19
C PHE A 141 0.54 8.14 -10.00
N TYR A 142 -0.74 8.15 -10.28
CA TYR A 142 -1.60 7.01 -10.07
C TYR A 142 -1.22 5.82 -10.94
N GLN A 143 -1.18 6.01 -12.26
CA GLN A 143 -0.93 4.92 -13.20
C GLN A 143 0.46 4.29 -13.04
N PRO A 144 1.58 5.06 -12.88
CA PRO A 144 2.89 4.47 -12.64
C PRO A 144 2.96 3.63 -11.35
N TYR A 145 2.30 4.06 -10.27
CA TYR A 145 2.21 3.29 -9.03
C TYR A 145 1.39 2.01 -9.23
N ASP A 146 0.21 2.12 -9.85
CA ASP A 146 -0.67 0.98 -10.16
C ASP A 146 0.04 -0.06 -11.05
N ASP A 147 0.76 0.39 -12.06
CA ASP A 147 1.59 -0.45 -12.92
C ASP A 147 2.74 -1.13 -12.16
N ALA A 148 3.35 -0.44 -11.19
CA ALA A 148 4.41 -1.01 -10.36
C ALA A 148 3.86 -2.13 -9.47
N VAL A 149 2.70 -1.93 -8.84
CA VAL A 149 1.99 -2.97 -8.09
C VAL A 149 1.67 -4.15 -8.98
N ASN A 150 1.10 -3.89 -10.17
CA ASN A 150 0.76 -4.93 -11.15
C ASN A 150 1.97 -5.78 -11.53
N ARG A 151 3.08 -5.14 -11.94
CA ARG A 151 4.31 -5.85 -12.36
C ARG A 151 4.91 -6.68 -11.25
N THR A 152 4.93 -6.17 -10.01
CA THR A 152 5.48 -6.90 -8.87
C THR A 152 4.67 -8.15 -8.55
N ILE A 153 3.34 -8.04 -8.59
CA ILE A 153 2.44 -9.18 -8.38
C ILE A 153 2.56 -10.20 -9.51
N GLU A 154 2.63 -9.77 -10.77
CA GLU A 154 2.83 -10.66 -11.91
C GLU A 154 4.16 -11.43 -11.82
N ALA A 155 5.24 -10.77 -11.41
CA ALA A 155 6.52 -11.41 -11.16
C ALA A 155 6.41 -12.48 -10.05
N GLY A 156 5.69 -12.18 -8.96
CA GLY A 156 5.39 -13.14 -7.90
C GLY A 156 4.60 -14.35 -8.41
N MET A 157 3.52 -14.10 -9.14
CA MET A 157 2.71 -15.19 -9.73
C MET A 157 3.52 -16.07 -10.70
N ALA A 158 4.39 -15.47 -11.50
CA ALA A 158 5.26 -16.19 -12.44
C ALA A 158 6.40 -16.97 -11.76
N SER A 159 6.70 -16.72 -10.49
CA SER A 159 7.78 -17.39 -9.75
C SER A 159 7.49 -18.84 -9.40
N GLY A 160 6.26 -19.29 -9.56
CA GLY A 160 5.79 -20.64 -9.21
C GLY A 160 5.17 -20.75 -7.81
N ARG A 161 5.25 -19.69 -6.99
CA ARG A 161 4.55 -19.59 -5.68
C ARG A 161 3.59 -18.40 -5.71
N ILE A 162 2.29 -18.67 -5.67
CA ILE A 162 1.26 -17.62 -5.68
C ILE A 162 1.44 -16.72 -4.44
N PRO A 163 1.61 -15.41 -4.61
CA PRO A 163 1.86 -14.51 -3.49
C PRO A 163 0.59 -14.19 -2.70
N MET A 164 0.73 -14.03 -1.38
CA MET A 164 -0.19 -13.25 -0.56
C MET A 164 0.10 -11.76 -0.75
N ILE A 165 -0.91 -10.91 -0.68
CA ILE A 165 -0.77 -9.45 -0.77
C ILE A 165 -1.19 -8.82 0.56
N LEU A 166 -0.27 -8.08 1.18
CA LEU A 166 -0.53 -7.37 2.42
C LEU A 166 -0.31 -5.87 2.23
N SER A 167 -1.37 -5.07 2.33
CA SER A 167 -1.27 -3.62 2.31
C SER A 167 -1.15 -3.08 3.73
N ILE A 168 -0.15 -2.20 3.97
CA ILE A 168 0.16 -1.62 5.28
C ILE A 168 -0.31 -0.18 5.31
N HIS A 169 -1.18 0.11 6.28
CA HIS A 169 -1.78 1.41 6.54
C HIS A 169 -1.70 1.78 8.01
N SER A 170 -2.12 2.98 8.35
CA SER A 170 -2.28 3.40 9.74
C SER A 170 -3.43 4.38 9.92
N PHE A 171 -4.05 4.35 11.09
CA PHE A 171 -5.21 5.18 11.43
C PHE A 171 -4.99 6.03 12.67
N THR A 172 -5.67 7.17 12.75
CA THR A 172 -5.58 8.10 13.88
C THR A 172 -6.22 7.51 15.16
N PRO A 173 -5.60 7.70 16.35
CA PRO A 173 -6.14 7.19 17.62
C PRO A 173 -7.45 7.87 18.03
N LEU A 174 -7.76 9.04 17.46
CA LEU A 174 -8.97 9.81 17.75
C LEU A 174 -9.71 10.09 16.45
N TRP A 175 -11.04 9.94 16.47
CA TRP A 175 -11.90 10.36 15.36
C TRP A 175 -13.05 11.20 15.88
N LYS A 176 -13.12 12.46 15.43
CA LYS A 176 -14.14 13.42 15.89
C LYS A 176 -14.23 13.50 17.42
N GLY A 177 -13.07 13.52 18.09
CA GLY A 177 -12.94 13.58 19.55
C GLY A 177 -13.24 12.26 20.29
N LYS A 178 -13.54 11.18 19.60
CA LYS A 178 -13.78 9.84 20.21
C LYS A 178 -12.55 8.97 20.07
N PRO A 179 -12.05 8.36 21.16
CA PRO A 179 -10.97 7.38 21.08
C PRO A 179 -11.37 6.16 20.25
N ARG A 180 -10.41 5.65 19.46
CA ARG A 180 -10.51 4.38 18.76
C ARG A 180 -9.84 3.30 19.60
N PRO A 181 -10.56 2.25 20.04
CA PRO A 181 -10.05 1.28 21.00
C PRO A 181 -9.05 0.29 20.38
N TRP A 182 -9.10 0.10 19.07
CA TRP A 182 -8.29 -0.89 18.37
C TRP A 182 -6.82 -0.46 18.33
N HIS A 183 -5.92 -1.42 18.55
CA HIS A 183 -4.49 -1.25 18.32
C HIS A 183 -4.14 -1.56 16.87
N ALA A 184 -4.80 -2.56 16.30
CA ALA A 184 -4.75 -2.90 14.88
C ALA A 184 -6.14 -3.17 14.33
N GLY A 185 -6.38 -2.86 13.06
CA GLY A 185 -7.53 -3.29 12.29
C GLY A 185 -7.08 -4.19 11.15
N ILE A 186 -7.80 -5.26 10.89
CA ILE A 186 -7.60 -6.09 9.71
C ILE A 186 -8.81 -5.92 8.82
N LEU A 187 -8.58 -5.30 7.67
CA LEU A 187 -9.65 -5.00 6.72
C LEU A 187 -9.59 -6.02 5.58
N TRP A 188 -10.73 -6.59 5.29
CA TRP A 188 -10.89 -7.62 4.27
C TRP A 188 -12.30 -7.62 3.70
N ASP A 189 -12.43 -8.19 2.51
CA ASP A 189 -13.72 -8.27 1.80
C ASP A 189 -14.36 -9.66 2.04
N ALA A 190 -14.21 -10.58 1.09
CA ALA A 190 -14.83 -11.91 1.18
C ALA A 190 -13.79 -13.03 1.38
N ASP A 191 -12.51 -12.80 1.09
CA ASP A 191 -11.44 -13.80 1.21
C ASP A 191 -10.86 -13.87 2.63
N PRO A 192 -11.09 -14.95 3.40
CA PRO A 192 -10.64 -15.05 4.78
C PRO A 192 -9.20 -15.54 4.94
N ARG A 193 -8.54 -16.03 3.87
CA ARG A 193 -7.30 -16.82 3.93
C ARG A 193 -6.13 -16.11 4.60
N LEU A 194 -6.02 -14.77 4.49
CA LEU A 194 -4.99 -13.98 5.15
C LEU A 194 -5.55 -13.24 6.37
N ALA A 195 -6.75 -12.70 6.26
CA ALA A 195 -7.35 -11.85 7.29
C ALA A 195 -7.64 -12.59 8.60
N GLN A 196 -8.32 -13.74 8.52
CA GLN A 196 -8.71 -14.47 9.73
C GLN A 196 -7.51 -14.98 10.56
N PRO A 197 -6.45 -15.57 9.94
CA PRO A 197 -5.23 -15.89 10.68
C PRO A 197 -4.51 -14.67 11.29
N LEU A 198 -4.51 -13.51 10.61
CA LEU A 198 -3.95 -12.28 11.16
C LEU A 198 -4.73 -11.81 12.39
N ILE A 199 -6.07 -11.79 12.33
CA ILE A 199 -6.92 -11.44 13.46
C ILE A 199 -6.65 -12.39 14.63
N ALA A 200 -6.69 -13.70 14.38
CA ALA A 200 -6.50 -14.71 15.41
C ALA A 200 -5.11 -14.63 16.06
N GLY A 201 -4.06 -14.54 15.23
CA GLY A 201 -2.67 -14.50 15.73
C GLY A 201 -2.32 -13.23 16.49
N LEU A 202 -2.85 -12.07 16.09
CA LEU A 202 -2.66 -10.83 16.85
C LEU A 202 -3.47 -10.83 18.16
N ALA A 203 -4.64 -11.45 18.18
CA ALA A 203 -5.49 -11.54 19.36
C ALA A 203 -4.98 -12.54 20.41
N GLU A 204 -3.94 -13.33 20.12
CA GLU A 204 -3.27 -14.18 21.13
C GLU A 204 -2.64 -13.36 22.26
N ASP A 205 -2.24 -12.11 21.97
CA ASP A 205 -1.81 -11.17 23.00
C ASP A 205 -3.04 -10.44 23.59
N PRO A 206 -3.43 -10.72 24.83
CA PRO A 206 -4.63 -10.13 25.46
C PRO A 206 -4.53 -8.60 25.64
N ALA A 207 -3.34 -8.01 25.51
CA ALA A 207 -3.13 -6.58 25.56
C ALA A 207 -3.49 -5.89 24.22
N ILE A 208 -3.65 -6.66 23.13
CA ILE A 208 -3.93 -6.15 21.79
C ILE A 208 -5.42 -6.28 21.47
N VAL A 209 -6.05 -5.15 21.19
CA VAL A 209 -7.42 -5.10 20.67
C VAL A 209 -7.36 -5.04 19.15
N VAL A 210 -7.79 -6.13 18.51
CA VAL A 210 -7.82 -6.25 17.05
C VAL A 210 -9.24 -5.96 16.55
N GLY A 211 -9.36 -5.09 15.57
CA GLY A 211 -10.61 -4.81 14.86
C GLY A 211 -10.76 -5.75 13.65
N ASP A 212 -11.89 -6.44 13.55
CA ASP A 212 -12.30 -7.19 12.36
C ASP A 212 -13.16 -6.26 11.50
N ASN A 213 -12.61 -5.78 10.39
CA ASN A 213 -13.21 -4.71 9.59
C ASN A 213 -13.54 -3.45 10.42
N GLU A 214 -12.62 -3.08 11.30
CA GLU A 214 -12.65 -1.88 12.13
C GLU A 214 -11.27 -1.20 12.16
N PRO A 215 -11.17 0.13 12.11
CA PRO A 215 -12.25 1.14 12.11
C PRO A 215 -12.88 1.40 10.73
N TYR A 216 -12.49 0.68 9.70
CA TYR A 216 -13.02 0.75 8.34
C TYR A 216 -13.39 -0.64 7.85
N HIS A 217 -14.04 -0.72 6.68
CA HIS A 217 -14.42 -1.98 6.06
C HIS A 217 -13.58 -2.22 4.80
N GLY A 218 -13.10 -3.46 4.60
CA GLY A 218 -12.23 -3.82 3.47
C GLY A 218 -12.94 -4.02 2.13
N ALA A 219 -14.27 -4.06 2.09
CA ALA A 219 -15.01 -4.13 0.82
C ALA A 219 -15.16 -2.74 0.20
N LEU A 220 -14.12 -2.27 -0.48
CA LEU A 220 -14.10 -0.98 -1.18
C LEU A 220 -13.84 -1.19 -2.67
N LYS A 221 -14.87 -0.94 -3.49
CA LYS A 221 -14.78 -1.12 -4.94
C LYS A 221 -13.71 -0.21 -5.54
N GLY A 222 -12.81 -0.82 -6.30
CA GLY A 222 -11.77 -0.09 -7.01
C GLY A 222 -10.57 0.33 -6.16
N ASP A 223 -10.46 -0.04 -4.89
CA ASP A 223 -9.23 0.14 -4.12
C ASP A 223 -8.09 -0.74 -4.64
N THR A 224 -6.89 -0.58 -4.12
CA THR A 224 -5.70 -1.31 -4.58
C THR A 224 -5.88 -2.82 -4.43
N LEU A 225 -6.38 -3.31 -3.30
CA LEU A 225 -6.59 -4.73 -3.08
C LEU A 225 -7.71 -5.31 -3.95
N TYR A 226 -8.79 -4.56 -4.17
CA TYR A 226 -9.84 -4.99 -5.10
C TYR A 226 -9.29 -5.18 -6.52
N ARG A 227 -8.52 -4.19 -7.04
CA ARG A 227 -7.98 -4.23 -8.41
C ARG A 227 -6.94 -5.34 -8.59
N HIS A 228 -6.04 -5.51 -7.64
CA HIS A 228 -4.83 -6.31 -7.79
C HIS A 228 -4.86 -7.67 -7.10
N ALA A 229 -5.70 -7.87 -6.09
CA ALA A 229 -5.80 -9.12 -5.35
C ALA A 229 -7.18 -9.79 -5.47
N THR A 230 -8.27 -9.12 -5.09
CA THR A 230 -9.63 -9.70 -5.15
C THR A 230 -9.98 -10.19 -6.55
N ARG A 231 -9.75 -9.35 -7.59
CA ARG A 231 -10.03 -9.70 -8.99
C ARG A 231 -9.10 -10.78 -9.57
N ARG A 232 -8.05 -11.16 -8.86
CA ARG A 232 -7.09 -12.21 -9.25
C ARG A 232 -7.21 -13.46 -8.39
N GLY A 233 -8.08 -13.45 -7.37
CA GLY A 233 -8.25 -14.56 -6.43
C GLY A 233 -7.02 -14.80 -5.55
N LEU A 234 -6.21 -13.77 -5.30
CA LEU A 234 -5.04 -13.82 -4.42
C LEU A 234 -5.44 -13.61 -2.97
N ALA A 235 -4.88 -14.38 -2.05
CA ALA A 235 -5.08 -14.15 -0.61
C ALA A 235 -4.53 -12.78 -0.22
N HIS A 236 -5.34 -11.96 0.46
CA HIS A 236 -4.98 -10.58 0.77
C HIS A 236 -5.65 -10.06 2.04
N ALA A 237 -5.04 -9.04 2.62
CA ALA A 237 -5.61 -8.24 3.69
C ALA A 237 -4.98 -6.85 3.71
N LEU A 238 -5.68 -5.86 4.29
CA LEU A 238 -5.14 -4.57 4.62
C LEU A 238 -5.00 -4.50 6.15
N VAL A 239 -3.79 -4.16 6.62
CA VAL A 239 -3.49 -3.97 8.03
C VAL A 239 -3.45 -2.48 8.32
N GLU A 240 -4.26 -2.05 9.25
CA GLU A 240 -4.30 -0.72 9.83
C GLU A 240 -3.68 -0.75 11.22
N ILE A 241 -2.58 -0.04 11.46
CA ILE A 241 -2.01 0.11 12.81
C ILE A 241 -2.34 1.49 13.35
N ARG A 242 -2.72 1.58 14.62
CA ARG A 242 -2.99 2.88 15.24
C ARG A 242 -1.69 3.70 15.32
N GLN A 243 -1.71 4.92 14.77
CA GLN A 243 -0.54 5.75 14.49
C GLN A 243 0.37 6.02 15.69
N ASP A 244 -0.22 6.19 16.88
CA ASP A 244 0.54 6.40 18.12
C ASP A 244 1.43 5.21 18.52
N LEU A 245 1.16 4.03 17.97
CA LEU A 245 1.89 2.79 18.24
C LEU A 245 3.06 2.55 17.29
N ILE A 246 3.14 3.30 16.20
CA ILE A 246 4.21 3.22 15.19
C ILE A 246 4.76 4.61 14.83
N ALA A 247 4.63 5.57 15.76
CA ALA A 247 5.10 6.94 15.58
C ALA A 247 6.63 7.07 15.68
N ASP A 248 7.30 6.10 16.26
CA ASP A 248 8.75 6.05 16.42
C ASP A 248 9.34 4.68 16.06
N ALA A 249 10.66 4.60 15.99
CA ALA A 249 11.38 3.39 15.59
C ALA A 249 11.11 2.20 16.54
N SER A 250 10.94 2.43 17.84
CA SER A 250 10.67 1.37 18.82
C SER A 250 9.30 0.73 18.59
N GLY A 251 8.30 1.57 18.34
CA GLY A 251 6.95 1.10 18.03
C GLY A 251 6.88 0.36 16.68
N VAL A 252 7.61 0.86 15.68
CA VAL A 252 7.74 0.19 14.38
C VAL A 252 8.33 -1.22 14.54
N GLU A 253 9.43 -1.36 15.28
CA GLU A 253 10.06 -2.66 15.52
C GLU A 253 9.14 -3.61 16.30
N GLU A 254 8.47 -3.12 17.33
CA GLU A 254 7.51 -3.92 18.10
C GLU A 254 6.39 -4.46 17.21
N TRP A 255 5.80 -3.61 16.36
CA TRP A 255 4.72 -4.04 15.46
C TRP A 255 5.21 -4.91 14.32
N ALA A 256 6.44 -4.67 13.82
CA ALA A 256 7.06 -5.57 12.85
C ALA A 256 7.29 -6.97 13.45
N ASP A 257 7.70 -7.08 14.72
CA ASP A 257 7.83 -8.36 15.44
C ASP A 257 6.49 -9.07 15.64
N ARG A 258 5.43 -8.31 16.00
CA ARG A 258 4.08 -8.87 16.18
C ARG A 258 3.53 -9.44 14.88
N LEU A 259 3.59 -8.66 13.81
CA LEU A 259 3.12 -9.10 12.48
C LEU A 259 3.97 -10.25 11.94
N ALA A 260 5.30 -10.21 12.13
CA ALA A 260 6.20 -11.25 11.65
C ALA A 260 5.89 -12.61 12.26
N ARG A 261 5.56 -12.69 13.56
CA ARG A 261 5.20 -13.96 14.22
C ARG A 261 4.04 -14.65 13.53
N VAL A 262 3.00 -13.91 13.14
CA VAL A 262 1.84 -14.46 12.45
C VAL A 262 2.17 -14.80 11.00
N LEU A 263 2.84 -13.87 10.31
CA LEU A 263 3.15 -13.99 8.88
C LEU A 263 4.13 -15.13 8.58
N ILE A 264 5.06 -15.47 9.50
CA ILE A 264 5.98 -16.60 9.32
C ILE A 264 5.19 -17.90 9.15
N ALA A 265 4.22 -18.16 10.00
CA ALA A 265 3.41 -19.37 9.94
C ALA A 265 2.62 -19.45 8.62
N LEU A 266 2.06 -18.33 8.16
CA LEU A 266 1.32 -18.24 6.90
C LEU A 266 2.23 -18.36 5.68
N LYS A 267 3.41 -17.73 5.71
CA LYS A 267 4.37 -17.78 4.61
C LYS A 267 4.93 -19.18 4.39
N ILE A 268 5.09 -19.98 5.44
CA ILE A 268 5.58 -21.37 5.34
C ILE A 268 4.45 -22.32 4.91
N GLY A 269 3.20 -22.04 5.30
CA GLY A 269 2.03 -22.86 4.96
C GLY A 269 1.66 -22.79 3.47
N GLU A 270 0.93 -23.79 3.00
CA GLU A 270 0.44 -23.83 1.62
C GLU A 270 -0.95 -23.20 1.44
N ALA A 271 -1.71 -23.08 2.51
CA ALA A 271 -3.12 -22.68 2.46
C ALA A 271 -3.39 -21.36 1.72
N PRO A 272 -2.61 -20.25 1.87
CA PRO A 272 -2.90 -19.01 1.16
C PRO A 272 -2.27 -18.94 -0.25
N HIS A 273 -1.44 -19.91 -0.67
CA HIS A 273 -0.61 -19.83 -1.88
C HIS A 273 -1.27 -20.45 -3.10
N HIS A 274 -2.56 -20.19 -3.32
CA HIS A 274 -3.27 -20.61 -4.51
C HIS A 274 -4.28 -19.54 -4.96
N VAL A 275 -4.70 -19.60 -6.21
CA VAL A 275 -5.74 -18.71 -6.74
C VAL A 275 -7.11 -19.31 -6.41
N GLU A 276 -7.94 -18.51 -5.71
CA GLU A 276 -9.33 -18.85 -5.39
C GLU A 276 -10.18 -17.57 -5.36
N PHE A 277 -11.34 -17.60 -6.02
CA PHE A 277 -12.21 -16.45 -6.17
C PHE A 277 -13.36 -16.51 -5.16
N PHE A 278 -13.37 -15.60 -4.21
CA PHE A 278 -14.43 -15.45 -3.20
C PHE A 278 -15.48 -14.40 -3.59
N GLY A 279 -15.26 -13.67 -4.69
CA GLY A 279 -16.07 -12.52 -5.08
C GLY A 279 -15.79 -11.28 -4.25
N SER A 280 -16.70 -10.30 -4.30
CA SER A 280 -16.60 -9.06 -3.51
C SER A 280 -17.97 -8.61 -3.03
N LEU A 281 -18.05 -8.22 -1.76
CA LEU A 281 -19.22 -7.57 -1.17
C LEU A 281 -19.46 -6.17 -1.76
N ALA A 282 -18.41 -5.55 -2.35
CA ALA A 282 -18.51 -4.26 -3.02
C ALA A 282 -19.21 -4.33 -4.38
N ASP A 283 -19.31 -5.51 -5.01
CA ASP A 283 -19.97 -5.70 -6.30
C ASP A 283 -21.50 -5.82 -6.19
N SER A 284 -22.00 -6.08 -4.98
CA SER A 284 -23.44 -6.26 -4.70
C SER A 284 -24.12 -4.99 -4.15
N ARG A 285 -23.41 -3.85 -4.16
CA ARG A 285 -23.93 -2.55 -3.65
C ARG A 285 -24.18 -1.54 -4.76
#